data_d4db81990b42b366a5ce4ecbc3e5c2d0
#
_entry.id   d4db81990b42b366a5ce4ecbc3e5c2d0
#
_cell.length_a   1.000
_cell.length_b   1.000
_cell.length_c   1.000
_cell.angle_alpha   90.00
_cell.angle_beta   90.00
_cell.angle_gamma   90.00
#
_symmetry.space_group_name_H-M   'P 1'
#
loop_
_entity.id
_entity.type
_entity.pdbx_description
1 polymer ?
#
loop_
_entity_poly.entity_id
_entity_poly.type
_entity_poly.pdbx_seq_one_letter_code
_entity_poly.pdbx_strand_id
1 'polypeptide(L)'
;MSKLKLDQRGVLIPCASCGKTNRVRYSSLRANTRCASCQVALPAPAEPVEVPDAAAFDALISASPLPVVVDFWAPWCGPCRMMAPELEKVAKEAAGKWLVVKVDTEAVPELGERFRIRSIPTLALFRGGQEVNRVAGARPAADIRTFVSTHLTSDTTSRR
;
A
#
# COMPACT_ATOMS: atom_id res chain seq x y z
N MET A 1 -4.47 -0.04 -13.83
CA MET A 1 -3.16 0.59 -13.54
C MET A 1 -3.33 1.61 -12.43
N SER A 2 -2.42 1.59 -11.49
CA SER A 2 -2.45 2.55 -10.40
C SER A 2 -2.03 3.93 -10.91
N LYS A 3 -2.82 4.96 -10.56
CA LYS A 3 -2.50 6.35 -10.88
C LYS A 3 -1.81 7.06 -9.73
N LEU A 4 -1.86 6.48 -8.54
CA LEU A 4 -1.25 7.07 -7.36
C LEU A 4 0.21 6.65 -7.25
N LYS A 5 1.04 7.56 -6.82
CA LYS A 5 2.47 7.32 -6.65
C LYS A 5 2.92 7.82 -5.29
N LEU A 6 4.08 7.34 -4.87
CA LEU A 6 4.73 7.78 -3.64
C LEU A 6 6.01 8.53 -3.98
N ASP A 7 6.45 9.38 -3.04
CA ASP A 7 7.83 9.83 -3.01
C ASP A 7 8.31 9.73 -1.56
N GLN A 8 9.48 10.25 -1.27
CA GLN A 8 10.04 10.15 0.07
C GLN A 8 9.26 10.95 1.12
N ARG A 9 8.33 11.78 0.72
CA ARG A 9 7.58 12.67 1.62
C ARG A 9 6.11 12.29 1.79
N GLY A 10 5.55 11.55 0.86
CA GLY A 10 4.14 11.22 0.98
C GLY A 10 3.53 10.62 -0.26
N VAL A 11 2.21 10.52 -0.24
CA VAL A 11 1.40 10.02 -1.36
C VAL A 11 1.00 11.20 -2.24
N LEU A 12 1.19 11.05 -3.55
CA LEU A 12 0.82 12.07 -4.52
C LEU A 12 -0.61 11.82 -4.98
N ILE A 13 -1.52 12.71 -4.60
CA ILE A 13 -2.96 12.57 -4.87
C ILE A 13 -3.45 13.71 -5.74
N PRO A 14 -3.94 13.42 -6.96
CA PRO A 14 -4.52 14.46 -7.80
C PRO A 14 -5.88 14.88 -7.26
N CYS A 15 -6.15 16.18 -7.24
CA CYS A 15 -7.45 16.70 -6.84
C CYS A 15 -8.44 16.50 -8.00
N ALA A 16 -9.56 15.83 -7.71
CA ALA A 16 -10.59 15.59 -8.72
C ALA A 16 -11.29 16.87 -9.16
N SER A 17 -11.26 17.92 -8.34
CA SER A 17 -11.93 19.18 -8.64
C SER A 17 -11.09 20.11 -9.49
N CYS A 18 -9.81 20.34 -9.12
CA CYS A 18 -8.98 21.34 -9.83
C CYS A 18 -7.77 20.73 -10.55
N GLY A 19 -7.53 19.43 -10.42
CA GLY A 19 -6.43 18.74 -11.08
C GLY A 19 -5.06 18.90 -10.44
N LYS A 20 -4.94 19.71 -9.39
CA LYS A 20 -3.67 19.90 -8.68
C LYS A 20 -3.23 18.60 -8.03
N THR A 21 -1.97 18.20 -8.24
CA THR A 21 -1.41 17.06 -7.50
C THR A 21 -0.97 17.53 -6.13
N ASN A 22 -1.48 16.87 -5.10
CA ASN A 22 -1.17 17.17 -3.70
C ASN A 22 -0.29 16.09 -3.12
N ARG A 23 0.68 16.48 -2.30
CA ARG A 23 1.46 15.52 -1.53
C ARG A 23 0.88 15.42 -0.13
N VAL A 24 0.35 14.25 0.18
CA VAL A 24 -0.19 13.97 1.52
C VAL A 24 0.89 13.25 2.31
N ARG A 25 1.37 13.87 3.38
CA ARG A 25 2.41 13.28 4.22
C ARG A 25 1.96 11.94 4.77
N TYR A 26 2.89 11.00 4.91
CA TYR A 26 2.56 9.67 5.44
C TYR A 26 1.95 9.76 6.83
N SER A 27 2.45 10.64 7.67
CA SER A 27 1.89 10.83 9.02
C SER A 27 0.47 11.38 9.02
N SER A 28 0.00 11.91 7.90
CA SER A 28 -1.34 12.50 7.78
C SER A 28 -2.35 11.59 7.08
N LEU A 29 -2.02 10.31 6.85
CA LEU A 29 -2.90 9.41 6.10
C LEU A 29 -4.24 9.15 6.80
N ARG A 30 -4.33 9.36 8.11
CA ARG A 30 -5.61 9.26 8.83
C ARG A 30 -6.36 10.58 8.92
N ALA A 31 -5.70 11.69 8.62
CA ALA A 31 -6.31 13.00 8.76
C ALA A 31 -7.17 13.36 7.57
N ASN A 32 -8.12 14.25 7.81
CA ASN A 32 -8.88 14.84 6.71
C ASN A 32 -8.01 15.91 6.06
N THR A 33 -7.53 15.63 4.86
CA THR A 33 -6.66 16.54 4.13
C THR A 33 -7.43 17.28 3.05
N ARG A 34 -6.96 18.47 2.69
CA ARG A 34 -7.59 19.29 1.67
C ARG A 34 -6.61 19.68 0.60
N CYS A 35 -7.11 19.91 -0.60
CA CYS A 35 -6.31 20.39 -1.72
C CYS A 35 -5.72 21.75 -1.39
N ALA A 36 -4.42 21.91 -1.56
CA ALA A 36 -3.73 23.15 -1.29
C ALA A 36 -4.19 24.30 -2.22
N SER A 37 -4.73 23.97 -3.36
CA SER A 37 -5.14 24.96 -4.36
C SER A 37 -6.61 25.38 -4.20
N CYS A 38 -7.54 24.41 -4.15
CA CYS A 38 -8.97 24.72 -4.14
C CYS A 38 -9.70 24.41 -2.84
N GLN A 39 -9.02 23.85 -1.85
CA GLN A 39 -9.54 23.54 -0.52
C GLN A 39 -10.59 22.43 -0.46
N VAL A 40 -10.87 21.77 -1.56
CA VAL A 40 -11.76 20.60 -1.57
C VAL A 40 -11.11 19.47 -0.79
N ALA A 41 -11.90 18.69 -0.04
CA ALA A 41 -11.38 17.54 0.69
C ALA A 41 -10.78 16.51 -0.28
N LEU A 42 -9.59 16.00 0.06
CA LEU A 42 -8.94 14.96 -0.73
C LEU A 42 -9.39 13.60 -0.20
N PRO A 43 -9.71 12.64 -1.10
CA PRO A 43 -10.08 11.31 -0.64
C PRO A 43 -8.86 10.56 -0.10
N ALA A 44 -9.10 9.58 0.78
CA ALA A 44 -8.04 8.65 1.17
C ALA A 44 -7.65 7.81 -0.06
N PRO A 45 -6.38 7.34 -0.13
CA PRO A 45 -5.99 6.47 -1.23
C PRO A 45 -6.90 5.25 -1.33
N ALA A 46 -7.51 5.06 -2.50
CA ALA A 46 -8.50 4.02 -2.74
C ALA A 46 -8.07 3.05 -3.85
N GLU A 47 -6.80 3.08 -4.21
CA GLU A 47 -6.22 2.18 -5.20
C GLU A 47 -4.79 1.81 -4.78
N PRO A 48 -4.24 0.70 -5.28
CA PRO A 48 -2.84 0.36 -4.97
C PRO A 48 -1.91 1.47 -5.43
N VAL A 49 -0.89 1.76 -4.62
CA VAL A 49 0.05 2.85 -4.88
C VAL A 49 1.42 2.26 -5.22
N GLU A 50 2.01 2.71 -6.33
CA GLU A 50 3.32 2.21 -6.76
C GLU A 50 4.43 2.81 -5.90
N VAL A 51 5.37 1.96 -5.48
CA VAL A 51 6.56 2.36 -4.73
C VAL A 51 7.72 2.53 -5.71
N PRO A 52 8.25 3.74 -5.90
CA PRO A 52 9.28 3.97 -6.92
C PRO A 52 10.69 3.52 -6.52
N ASP A 53 11.00 3.52 -5.23
CA ASP A 53 12.33 3.19 -4.76
C ASP A 53 12.31 2.81 -3.28
N ALA A 54 13.45 2.32 -2.78
CA ALA A 54 13.55 1.88 -1.40
C ALA A 54 13.42 3.04 -0.41
N ALA A 55 13.88 4.23 -0.76
CA ALA A 55 13.80 5.38 0.14
C ALA A 55 12.34 5.78 0.40
N ALA A 56 11.50 5.78 -0.64
CA ALA A 56 10.07 6.06 -0.49
C ALA A 56 9.39 4.98 0.34
N PHE A 57 9.76 3.72 0.11
CA PHE A 57 9.25 2.59 0.90
C PHE A 57 9.56 2.78 2.39
N ASP A 58 10.82 3.05 2.71
CA ASP A 58 11.24 3.21 4.09
C ASP A 58 10.55 4.39 4.78
N ALA A 59 10.38 5.49 4.07
CA ALA A 59 9.65 6.65 4.59
C ALA A 59 8.19 6.31 4.89
N LEU A 60 7.53 5.59 3.99
CA LEU A 60 6.15 5.16 4.19
C LEU A 60 6.02 4.25 5.41
N ILE A 61 6.82 3.19 5.44
CA ILE A 61 6.71 2.17 6.48
C ILE A 61 6.99 2.75 7.87
N SER A 62 7.96 3.66 7.98
CA SER A 62 8.32 4.23 9.27
C SER A 62 7.32 5.29 9.77
N ALA A 63 6.62 5.98 8.88
CA ALA A 63 5.77 7.11 9.25
C ALA A 63 4.27 6.84 9.19
N SER A 64 3.82 5.80 8.48
CA SER A 64 2.40 5.56 8.29
C SER A 64 1.69 5.16 9.59
N PRO A 65 0.62 5.88 9.97
CA PRO A 65 -0.24 5.45 11.08
C PRO A 65 -1.19 4.33 10.68
N LEU A 66 -1.31 4.07 9.36
CA LEU A 66 -2.15 3.00 8.84
C LEU A 66 -1.32 1.74 8.62
N PRO A 67 -1.92 0.55 8.81
CA PRO A 67 -1.29 -0.68 8.32
C PRO A 67 -1.08 -0.60 6.81
N VAL A 68 -0.03 -1.24 6.32
CA VAL A 68 0.33 -1.23 4.90
C VAL A 68 0.44 -2.65 4.39
N VAL A 69 -0.33 -2.98 3.35
CA VAL A 69 -0.22 -4.26 2.64
C VAL A 69 0.66 -4.02 1.43
N VAL A 70 1.76 -4.76 1.33
CA VAL A 70 2.72 -4.62 0.25
C VAL A 70 2.60 -5.82 -0.68
N ASP A 71 2.33 -5.55 -1.96
CA ASP A 71 2.31 -6.57 -3.01
C ASP A 71 3.66 -6.57 -3.73
N PHE A 72 4.45 -7.61 -3.48
CA PHE A 72 5.70 -7.82 -4.22
C PHE A 72 5.36 -8.58 -5.50
N TRP A 73 5.59 -7.96 -6.64
CA TRP A 73 5.15 -8.46 -7.93
C TRP A 73 6.19 -8.19 -9.03
N ALA A 74 5.90 -8.64 -10.25
CA ALA A 74 6.68 -8.29 -11.43
C ALA A 74 5.77 -8.24 -12.65
N PRO A 75 6.08 -7.40 -13.65
CA PRO A 75 5.20 -7.25 -14.83
C PRO A 75 5.00 -8.52 -15.66
N TRP A 76 5.99 -9.40 -15.68
CA TRP A 76 5.93 -10.66 -16.46
C TRP A 76 5.19 -11.78 -15.74
N CYS A 77 4.82 -11.59 -14.51
CA CYS A 77 4.24 -12.62 -13.65
C CYS A 77 2.73 -12.75 -13.91
N GLY A 78 2.30 -13.88 -14.46
CA GLY A 78 0.89 -14.14 -14.75
C GLY A 78 0.00 -14.10 -13.51
N PRO A 79 0.32 -14.85 -12.43
CA PRO A 79 -0.46 -14.80 -11.21
C PRO A 79 -0.54 -13.41 -10.59
N CYS A 80 0.52 -12.59 -10.70
CA CYS A 80 0.51 -11.21 -10.23
C CYS A 80 -0.54 -10.39 -10.97
N ARG A 81 -0.62 -10.55 -12.29
CA ARG A 81 -1.60 -9.85 -13.10
C ARG A 81 -3.02 -10.30 -12.82
N MET A 82 -3.20 -11.58 -12.49
CA MET A 82 -4.50 -12.10 -12.09
C MET A 82 -4.97 -11.51 -10.76
N MET A 83 -4.05 -11.25 -9.86
CA MET A 83 -4.37 -10.67 -8.55
C MET A 83 -4.59 -9.16 -8.60
N ALA A 84 -4.08 -8.47 -9.62
CA ALA A 84 -4.17 -7.01 -9.69
C ALA A 84 -5.59 -6.46 -9.52
N PRO A 85 -6.63 -6.97 -10.23
CA PRO A 85 -7.99 -6.46 -10.01
C PRO A 85 -8.54 -6.77 -8.62
N GLU A 86 -8.08 -7.84 -7.99
CA GLU A 86 -8.48 -8.18 -6.62
C GLU A 86 -7.90 -7.18 -5.63
N LEU A 87 -6.66 -6.76 -5.84
CA LEU A 87 -6.04 -5.72 -5.03
C LEU A 87 -6.74 -4.37 -5.20
N GLU A 88 -7.18 -4.06 -6.40
CA GLU A 88 -7.93 -2.83 -6.64
C GLU A 88 -9.25 -2.81 -5.85
N LYS A 89 -9.96 -3.93 -5.81
CA LYS A 89 -11.18 -4.06 -5.01
C LYS A 89 -10.91 -3.83 -3.54
N VAL A 90 -9.88 -4.48 -3.03
CA VAL A 90 -9.52 -4.41 -1.62
C VAL A 90 -9.06 -3.00 -1.24
N ALA A 91 -8.25 -2.36 -2.09
CA ALA A 91 -7.79 -1.00 -1.84
C ALA A 91 -8.95 -0.01 -1.75
N LYS A 92 -9.95 -0.18 -2.59
CA LYS A 92 -11.14 0.67 -2.57
C LYS A 92 -11.92 0.52 -1.27
N GLU A 93 -12.11 -0.72 -0.83
CA GLU A 93 -12.81 -1.00 0.42
C GLU A 93 -12.03 -0.54 1.64
N ALA A 94 -10.71 -0.59 1.56
CA ALA A 94 -9.81 -0.27 2.67
C ALA A 94 -9.50 1.23 2.81
N ALA A 95 -9.98 2.06 1.90
CA ALA A 95 -9.66 3.48 1.88
C ALA A 95 -9.84 4.12 3.26
N GLY A 96 -8.77 4.74 3.79
CA GLY A 96 -8.77 5.35 5.10
C GLY A 96 -8.52 4.40 6.26
N LYS A 97 -8.51 3.07 6.03
CA LYS A 97 -8.31 2.07 7.08
C LYS A 97 -6.92 1.44 7.01
N TRP A 98 -6.48 1.07 5.83
CA TRP A 98 -5.14 0.57 5.56
C TRP A 98 -4.79 0.83 4.11
N LEU A 99 -3.51 0.79 3.81
CA LEU A 99 -3.00 1.18 2.50
C LEU A 99 -2.50 -0.05 1.75
N VAL A 100 -2.75 -0.09 0.44
CA VAL A 100 -2.19 -1.12 -0.44
C VAL A 100 -1.12 -0.46 -1.30
N VAL A 101 0.10 -1.02 -1.27
CA VAL A 101 1.18 -0.54 -2.12
C VAL A 101 1.75 -1.71 -2.93
N LYS A 102 2.35 -1.39 -4.07
CA LYS A 102 2.95 -2.37 -4.96
C LYS A 102 4.44 -2.10 -5.10
N VAL A 103 5.24 -3.14 -4.95
CA VAL A 103 6.68 -3.10 -5.18
C VAL A 103 7.00 -4.02 -6.35
N ASP A 104 7.38 -3.43 -7.49
CA ASP A 104 7.87 -4.15 -8.64
C ASP A 104 9.28 -4.64 -8.32
N THR A 105 9.45 -5.95 -8.15
CA THR A 105 10.73 -6.52 -7.72
C THR A 105 11.81 -6.41 -8.78
N GLU A 106 11.46 -6.13 -10.03
CA GLU A 106 12.44 -5.86 -11.07
C GLU A 106 12.87 -4.40 -11.09
N ALA A 107 11.94 -3.48 -10.85
CA ALA A 107 12.26 -2.06 -10.79
C ALA A 107 12.98 -1.70 -9.50
N VAL A 108 12.65 -2.37 -8.39
CA VAL A 108 13.23 -2.12 -7.07
C VAL A 108 13.75 -3.44 -6.48
N PRO A 109 14.79 -4.03 -7.11
CA PRO A 109 15.27 -5.35 -6.66
C PRO A 109 15.79 -5.37 -5.23
N GLU A 110 16.28 -4.25 -4.76
CA GLU A 110 16.79 -4.10 -3.40
C GLU A 110 15.74 -4.48 -2.34
N LEU A 111 14.46 -4.17 -2.57
CA LEU A 111 13.41 -4.52 -1.61
C LEU A 111 13.07 -6.00 -1.66
N GLY A 112 13.07 -6.60 -2.85
CA GLY A 112 12.88 -8.05 -2.99
C GLY A 112 13.95 -8.82 -2.26
N GLU A 113 15.20 -8.38 -2.35
CA GLU A 113 16.32 -9.01 -1.67
C GLU A 113 16.26 -8.80 -0.16
N ARG A 114 15.97 -7.56 0.28
CA ARG A 114 15.89 -7.23 1.70
C ARG A 114 14.89 -8.09 2.43
N PHE A 115 13.72 -8.29 1.83
CA PHE A 115 12.65 -9.08 2.45
C PHE A 115 12.67 -10.54 2.03
N ARG A 116 13.70 -10.96 1.30
CA ARG A 116 13.89 -12.35 0.87
C ARG A 116 12.65 -12.90 0.16
N ILE A 117 12.15 -12.13 -0.80
CA ILE A 117 11.00 -12.54 -1.58
C ILE A 117 11.43 -13.63 -2.55
N ARG A 118 10.97 -14.85 -2.33
CA ARG A 118 11.36 -16.02 -3.12
C ARG A 118 10.34 -16.40 -4.18
N SER A 119 9.12 -15.97 -4.01
CA SER A 119 8.06 -16.21 -4.98
C SER A 119 7.18 -14.98 -5.08
N ILE A 120 6.56 -14.79 -6.24
CA ILE A 120 5.65 -13.67 -6.48
C ILE A 120 4.35 -14.19 -7.07
N PRO A 121 3.21 -13.58 -6.73
CA PRO A 121 3.09 -12.47 -5.81
C PRO A 121 3.26 -12.91 -4.36
N THR A 122 3.80 -12.02 -3.53
CA THR A 122 3.81 -12.21 -2.08
C THR A 122 3.21 -10.95 -1.47
N LEU A 123 2.23 -11.12 -0.58
CA LEU A 123 1.66 -10.04 0.20
C LEU A 123 2.30 -10.02 1.57
N ALA A 124 2.80 -8.87 1.98
CA ALA A 124 3.35 -8.68 3.30
C ALA A 124 2.59 -7.55 4.01
N LEU A 125 2.22 -7.78 5.25
CA LEU A 125 1.51 -6.80 6.07
C LEU A 125 2.49 -6.13 7.01
N PHE A 126 2.56 -4.79 6.93
CA PHE A 126 3.42 -3.98 7.80
C PHE A 126 2.57 -3.15 8.74
N ARG A 127 3.04 -3.01 9.97
CA ARG A 127 2.40 -2.19 10.97
C ARG A 127 3.44 -1.70 11.96
N GLY A 128 3.42 -0.39 12.23
CA GLY A 128 4.37 0.20 13.16
C GLY A 128 5.82 0.04 12.73
N GLY A 129 6.07 0.07 11.41
CA GLY A 129 7.42 -0.03 10.85
C GLY A 129 7.95 -1.45 10.68
N GLN A 130 7.16 -2.48 11.02
CA GLN A 130 7.62 -3.87 10.98
C GLN A 130 6.68 -4.76 10.21
N GLU A 131 7.25 -5.79 9.59
CA GLU A 131 6.46 -6.82 8.93
C GLU A 131 5.78 -7.70 9.99
N VAL A 132 4.44 -7.74 9.93
CA VAL A 132 3.64 -8.54 10.87
C VAL A 132 3.51 -9.98 10.39
N ASN A 133 3.24 -10.16 9.09
CA ASN A 133 3.11 -11.47 8.48
C ASN A 133 3.15 -11.34 6.97
N ARG A 134 3.24 -12.49 6.28
CA ARG A 134 3.21 -12.52 4.81
C ARG A 134 2.52 -13.79 4.32
N VAL A 135 2.06 -13.75 3.08
CA VAL A 135 1.46 -14.90 2.42
C VAL A 135 1.83 -14.87 0.94
N ALA A 136 2.25 -16.02 0.41
CA ALA A 136 2.64 -16.14 -1.00
C ALA A 136 1.49 -16.69 -1.83
N GLY A 137 1.46 -16.29 -3.10
CA GLY A 137 0.50 -16.79 -4.08
C GLY A 137 -0.66 -15.85 -4.34
N ALA A 138 -1.21 -15.94 -5.56
CA ALA A 138 -2.35 -15.12 -5.96
C ALA A 138 -3.60 -15.50 -5.16
N ARG A 139 -4.39 -14.49 -4.79
CA ARG A 139 -5.56 -14.67 -3.94
C ARG A 139 -6.71 -13.79 -4.38
N PRO A 140 -7.96 -14.22 -4.18
CA PRO A 140 -9.12 -13.35 -4.41
C PRO A 140 -9.24 -12.30 -3.29
N ALA A 141 -10.00 -11.27 -3.55
CA ALA A 141 -10.20 -10.16 -2.61
C ALA A 141 -10.63 -10.64 -1.21
N ALA A 142 -11.52 -11.63 -1.15
CA ALA A 142 -11.99 -12.16 0.13
C ALA A 142 -10.84 -12.71 0.99
N ASP A 143 -9.91 -13.43 0.37
CA ASP A 143 -8.76 -14.00 1.08
C ASP A 143 -7.80 -12.90 1.52
N ILE A 144 -7.61 -11.88 0.72
CA ILE A 144 -6.76 -10.74 1.08
C ILE A 144 -7.34 -10.04 2.30
N ARG A 145 -8.64 -9.78 2.31
CA ARG A 145 -9.33 -9.16 3.45
C ARG A 145 -9.17 -10.00 4.73
N THR A 146 -9.33 -11.30 4.61
CA THR A 146 -9.18 -12.22 5.73
C THR A 146 -7.75 -12.21 6.27
N PHE A 147 -6.76 -12.22 5.37
CA PHE A 147 -5.36 -12.15 5.76
C PHE A 147 -5.09 -10.89 6.60
N VAL A 148 -5.56 -9.74 6.14
CA VAL A 148 -5.34 -8.47 6.85
C VAL A 148 -6.07 -8.46 8.19
N SER A 149 -7.36 -8.78 8.21
CA SER A 149 -8.15 -8.71 9.45
C SER A 149 -7.67 -9.69 10.50
N THR A 150 -7.29 -10.91 10.11
CA THR A 150 -6.78 -11.91 11.03
C THR A 150 -5.51 -11.45 11.73
N HIS A 151 -4.56 -10.90 10.98
CA HIS A 151 -3.28 -10.51 11.55
C HIS A 151 -3.35 -9.21 12.33
N LEU A 152 -4.23 -8.30 11.99
CA LEU A 152 -4.45 -7.09 12.79
C LEU A 152 -5.11 -7.41 14.12
N THR A 153 -6.08 -8.31 14.13
CA THR A 153 -6.75 -8.75 15.35
C THR A 153 -5.79 -9.48 16.26
N SER A 154 -4.99 -10.40 15.72
CA SER A 154 -4.00 -11.16 16.49
C SER A 154 -2.98 -10.25 17.15
N ASP A 155 -2.47 -9.25 16.40
CA ASP A 155 -1.52 -8.30 16.93
C ASP A 155 -2.12 -7.47 18.07
N THR A 156 -3.37 -7.06 17.94
CA THR A 156 -4.07 -6.33 18.99
C THR A 156 -4.23 -7.18 20.25
N THR A 157 -4.53 -8.45 20.09
CA THR A 157 -4.68 -9.38 21.21
C THR A 157 -3.36 -9.60 21.93
N SER A 158 -2.26 -9.72 21.20
CA SER A 158 -0.94 -9.99 21.78
C SER A 158 -0.38 -8.85 22.63
N ARG A 159 -0.95 -7.66 22.54
CA ARG A 159 -0.51 -6.50 23.33
C ARG A 159 -1.07 -6.45 24.74
N ARG A 160 -1.92 -7.36 25.06
CA ARG A 160 -2.45 -7.47 26.41
C ARG A 160 -1.48 -8.25 27.31
#